data_d234039977079f233ce615210c27b527
#
_entry.id   d234039977079f233ce615210c27b527
#
_cell.length_a   1.000
_cell.length_b   1.000
_cell.length_c   1.000
_cell.angle_alpha   90.00
_cell.angle_beta   90.00
_cell.angle_gamma   90.00
#
_symmetry.space_group_name_H-M   'P 1'
#
loop_
_entity.id
_entity.type
_entity.pdbx_description
1 polymer ?
#
loop_
_entity_poly.entity_id
_entity_poly.type
_entity_poly.pdbx_seq_one_letter_code
_entity_poly.pdbx_strand_id
1 'polypeptide(L)'
;MGIYLNPGNKGFWESIRSEIYVDKTGLIACVNKLINTEQKYICVSRPRRFGKSMALKMLVAYYSCGCDSADLFRGFKIEEEESFREHLNQYEVIFLNMQQFLIRSKGQGVIEYLERTVIAEIRKEYGELFSERELRLAAVLEQIYAETDKQFIFLIDEWDCVMRERQEQEALQREYLDFLRDLLKDQPYVALAYMTGILPVKKYGQHSALNMFSEYSMTDQSVFEEYTGFTEDEVEALCMRFGMDFTRMRSWYDGYVLSECRHIYNPKSAVEAMRRHKFSNYWTSTETYEALKIYMDMDFDGLRADVVRMLGGGCVRVNTRSFQNDMRNFKSKDDVLTLLIHLGYLGYDFEKEEAFIPNREIVEEFENAMSVGGWPEVMRVLKESEELLAATLSGDGERVARGLDRAHTEVASILTYNDENSLGSAIGLAYYSARKDYRLIRELSTGKGFADVVFLPLPSTGKPALVVELKYNKTADTALRQIRERHYTKALEGYAGEILLVGINYDRENREKPHSCVIERVEKAGESQAEEISLWN
;
A
#
# COMPACT_ATOMS: atom_id res chain seq x y z
N MET A 1 9.54 -33.99 11.57
CA MET A 1 9.18 -32.55 11.51
C MET A 1 10.31 -31.73 12.12
N GLY A 2 10.84 -30.82 11.36
CA GLY A 2 11.84 -29.88 11.82
C GLY A 2 11.30 -28.46 12.00
N ILE A 3 12.21 -27.52 12.23
CA ILE A 3 11.94 -26.07 12.26
C ILE A 3 12.24 -25.47 10.90
N TYR A 4 13.31 -25.93 10.27
CA TYR A 4 13.82 -25.45 8.98
C TYR A 4 13.59 -26.43 7.85
N LEU A 5 13.81 -27.74 8.11
CA LEU A 5 13.52 -28.82 7.17
C LEU A 5 12.16 -29.43 7.51
N ASN A 6 11.27 -29.45 6.55
CA ASN A 6 9.91 -30.01 6.67
C ASN A 6 9.17 -29.52 7.92
N PRO A 7 8.97 -28.18 8.05
CA PRO A 7 8.23 -27.64 9.18
C PRO A 7 6.80 -28.15 9.22
N GLY A 8 6.23 -28.17 10.43
CA GLY A 8 4.84 -28.60 10.65
C GLY A 8 3.81 -27.56 10.22
N ASN A 9 2.56 -27.99 10.10
CA ASN A 9 1.43 -27.19 9.64
C ASN A 9 0.76 -26.33 10.74
N LYS A 10 1.29 -26.35 11.97
CA LYS A 10 0.70 -25.64 13.12
C LYS A 10 0.51 -24.14 12.87
N GLY A 11 1.43 -23.50 12.16
CA GLY A 11 1.33 -22.07 11.85
C GLY A 11 0.13 -21.73 10.98
N PHE A 12 -0.22 -22.56 10.01
CA PHE A 12 -1.42 -22.41 9.21
C PHE A 12 -2.69 -22.77 10.00
N TRP A 13 -2.65 -23.85 10.77
CA TRP A 13 -3.74 -24.25 11.68
C TRP A 13 -4.13 -23.11 12.64
N GLU A 14 -3.17 -22.39 13.21
CA GLU A 14 -3.43 -21.22 14.05
C GLU A 14 -4.05 -20.07 13.25
N SER A 15 -3.60 -19.87 12.00
CA SER A 15 -4.10 -18.81 11.13
C SER A 15 -5.58 -18.99 10.78
N ILE A 16 -6.00 -20.19 10.35
CA ILE A 16 -7.39 -20.47 9.96
C ILE A 16 -8.37 -20.47 11.16
N ARG A 17 -7.87 -20.60 12.37
CA ARG A 17 -8.68 -20.53 13.60
C ARG A 17 -8.79 -19.12 14.17
N SER A 18 -8.18 -18.14 13.52
CA SER A 18 -8.35 -16.75 13.90
C SER A 18 -9.80 -16.31 13.70
N GLU A 19 -10.28 -15.40 14.54
CA GLU A 19 -11.64 -14.84 14.47
C GLU A 19 -12.00 -14.31 13.07
N ILE A 20 -11.00 -13.74 12.40
CA ILE A 20 -11.08 -13.26 11.02
C ILE A 20 -9.97 -13.95 10.23
N TYR A 21 -10.35 -14.80 9.32
CA TYR A 21 -9.49 -15.42 8.31
C TYR A 21 -10.16 -15.25 6.94
N VAL A 22 -9.37 -14.88 5.94
CA VAL A 22 -9.81 -14.76 4.54
C VAL A 22 -9.08 -15.80 3.73
N ASP A 23 -9.83 -16.57 2.93
CA ASP A 23 -9.28 -17.63 2.10
C ASP A 23 -8.42 -17.08 0.97
N LYS A 24 -7.12 -17.31 1.05
CA LYS A 24 -6.12 -16.97 0.03
C LYS A 24 -5.47 -18.21 -0.59
N THR A 25 -6.11 -19.38 -0.42
CA THR A 25 -5.54 -20.66 -0.89
C THR A 25 -5.44 -20.76 -2.42
N GLY A 26 -6.12 -19.91 -3.18
CA GLY A 26 -5.91 -19.76 -4.61
C GLY A 26 -4.46 -19.40 -5.01
N LEU A 27 -3.68 -18.79 -4.10
CA LEU A 27 -2.24 -18.61 -4.29
C LEU A 27 -1.53 -19.94 -4.60
N ILE A 28 -1.93 -21.01 -3.93
CA ILE A 28 -1.33 -22.36 -4.10
C ILE A 28 -1.52 -22.83 -5.55
N ALA A 29 -2.73 -22.66 -6.11
CA ALA A 29 -3.01 -23.04 -7.51
C ALA A 29 -2.14 -22.26 -8.51
N CYS A 30 -1.87 -20.98 -8.24
CA CYS A 30 -0.95 -20.19 -9.06
C CYS A 30 0.49 -20.67 -8.94
N VAL A 31 0.94 -20.98 -7.72
CA VAL A 31 2.31 -21.43 -7.45
C VAL A 31 2.56 -22.84 -7.96
N ASN A 32 1.58 -23.76 -7.87
CA ASN A 32 1.69 -25.12 -8.41
C ASN A 32 2.09 -25.16 -9.87
N LYS A 33 1.58 -24.23 -10.69
CA LYS A 33 1.89 -24.12 -12.13
C LYS A 33 3.34 -23.75 -12.43
N LEU A 34 4.07 -23.26 -11.44
CA LEU A 34 5.43 -22.77 -11.59
C LEU A 34 6.50 -23.76 -11.08
N ILE A 35 6.09 -24.82 -10.38
CA ILE A 35 6.99 -25.86 -9.87
C ILE A 35 7.71 -26.53 -11.04
N ASN A 36 9.03 -26.66 -10.94
CA ASN A 36 9.90 -27.26 -11.97
C ASN A 36 9.81 -26.57 -13.36
N THR A 37 9.49 -25.29 -13.41
CA THR A 37 9.54 -24.48 -14.63
C THR A 37 10.65 -23.42 -14.54
N GLU A 38 10.93 -22.73 -15.64
CA GLU A 38 11.85 -21.58 -15.64
C GLU A 38 11.36 -20.42 -14.72
N GLN A 39 10.07 -20.34 -14.44
CA GLN A 39 9.45 -19.34 -13.57
C GLN A 39 9.39 -19.76 -12.09
N LYS A 40 10.09 -20.81 -11.70
CA LYS A 40 10.12 -21.35 -10.33
C LYS A 40 10.68 -20.39 -9.26
N TYR A 41 11.26 -19.28 -9.64
CA TYR A 41 11.83 -18.30 -8.71
C TYR A 41 10.89 -17.10 -8.57
N ILE A 42 10.22 -16.99 -7.44
CA ILE A 42 9.15 -16.02 -7.16
C ILE A 42 9.57 -15.11 -5.99
N CYS A 43 9.51 -13.80 -6.16
CA CYS A 43 9.69 -12.84 -5.08
C CYS A 43 8.47 -11.91 -4.96
N VAL A 44 7.75 -11.99 -3.83
CA VAL A 44 6.58 -11.15 -3.56
C VAL A 44 6.94 -10.10 -2.51
N SER A 45 7.03 -8.84 -2.94
CA SER A 45 7.36 -7.70 -2.10
C SER A 45 6.11 -6.85 -1.83
N ARG A 46 5.73 -6.75 -0.56
CA ARG A 46 4.57 -5.99 -0.08
C ARG A 46 4.91 -5.27 1.23
N PRO A 47 4.23 -4.18 1.55
CA PRO A 47 4.39 -3.51 2.83
C PRO A 47 4.21 -4.47 4.01
N ARG A 48 4.60 -4.05 5.19
CA ARG A 48 4.35 -4.82 6.41
C ARG A 48 2.85 -5.08 6.58
N ARG A 49 2.52 -6.28 7.13
CA ARG A 49 1.15 -6.69 7.52
C ARG A 49 0.16 -6.93 6.38
N PHE A 50 0.65 -7.08 5.18
CA PHE A 50 -0.14 -7.51 4.01
C PHE A 50 -0.35 -9.03 3.92
N GLY A 51 -0.04 -9.79 4.96
CA GLY A 51 -0.31 -11.23 5.01
C GLY A 51 0.80 -12.12 4.47
N LYS A 52 1.99 -11.59 4.08
CA LYS A 52 3.11 -12.36 3.52
C LYS A 52 3.49 -13.61 4.31
N SER A 53 3.74 -13.45 5.61
CA SER A 53 4.11 -14.58 6.48
C SER A 53 2.96 -15.58 6.67
N MET A 54 1.69 -15.16 6.56
CA MET A 54 0.54 -16.08 6.58
C MET A 54 0.50 -16.91 5.30
N ALA A 55 0.77 -16.31 4.13
CA ALA A 55 0.91 -17.02 2.87
C ALA A 55 2.02 -18.08 2.96
N LEU A 56 3.18 -17.75 3.50
CA LEU A 56 4.26 -18.72 3.70
C LEU A 56 3.88 -19.87 4.64
N LYS A 57 3.19 -19.60 5.75
CA LYS A 57 2.68 -20.66 6.65
C LYS A 57 1.70 -21.60 5.94
N MET A 58 0.88 -21.06 5.05
CA MET A 58 -0.03 -21.83 4.21
C MET A 58 0.74 -22.70 3.21
N LEU A 59 1.73 -22.15 2.52
CA LEU A 59 2.58 -22.89 1.59
C LEU A 59 3.41 -23.98 2.29
N VAL A 60 3.94 -23.70 3.50
CA VAL A 60 4.60 -24.73 4.35
C VAL A 60 3.64 -25.88 4.63
N ALA A 61 2.42 -25.57 5.11
CA ALA A 61 1.43 -26.60 5.44
C ALA A 61 1.02 -27.43 4.22
N TYR A 62 0.99 -26.80 3.05
CA TYR A 62 0.59 -27.46 1.82
C TYR A 62 1.68 -28.33 1.23
N TYR A 63 2.92 -27.84 1.11
CA TYR A 63 3.98 -28.56 0.40
C TYR A 63 4.75 -29.55 1.26
N SER A 64 4.94 -29.28 2.57
CA SER A 64 5.85 -30.05 3.43
C SER A 64 5.44 -31.52 3.54
N CYS A 65 6.32 -32.44 3.12
CA CYS A 65 6.14 -33.89 3.26
C CYS A 65 6.16 -34.33 4.73
N GLY A 66 6.62 -33.49 5.65
CA GLY A 66 6.53 -33.71 7.09
C GLY A 66 5.14 -33.49 7.69
N CYS A 67 4.14 -33.09 6.88
CA CYS A 67 2.78 -32.79 7.32
C CYS A 67 1.77 -33.82 6.81
N ASP A 68 0.65 -33.88 7.50
CA ASP A 68 -0.63 -34.38 6.99
C ASP A 68 -1.62 -33.23 7.14
N SER A 69 -1.91 -32.58 6.03
CA SER A 69 -2.62 -31.29 6.03
C SER A 69 -3.93 -31.31 5.24
N ALA A 70 -4.35 -32.45 4.68
CA ALA A 70 -5.54 -32.52 3.84
C ALA A 70 -6.80 -31.94 4.52
N ASP A 71 -6.99 -32.25 5.80
CA ASP A 71 -8.14 -31.76 6.57
C ASP A 71 -8.08 -30.24 6.84
N LEU A 72 -6.89 -29.63 6.83
CA LEU A 72 -6.75 -28.19 7.04
C LEU A 72 -7.19 -27.37 5.82
N PHE A 73 -7.18 -27.97 4.63
CA PHE A 73 -7.58 -27.32 3.39
C PHE A 73 -9.02 -27.61 2.97
N ARG A 74 -9.75 -28.43 3.75
CA ARG A 74 -11.14 -28.79 3.44
C ARG A 74 -12.04 -27.57 3.44
N GLY A 75 -12.79 -27.39 2.34
CA GLY A 75 -13.71 -26.27 2.12
C GLY A 75 -13.06 -24.97 1.69
N PHE A 76 -11.74 -24.95 1.46
CA PHE A 76 -11.06 -23.81 0.85
C PHE A 76 -10.95 -23.95 -0.68
N LYS A 77 -10.79 -22.82 -1.39
CA LYS A 77 -10.75 -22.76 -2.85
C LYS A 77 -9.79 -23.76 -3.49
N ILE A 78 -8.63 -23.99 -2.88
CA ILE A 78 -7.63 -24.92 -3.42
C ILE A 78 -8.12 -26.38 -3.47
N GLU A 79 -9.07 -26.78 -2.62
CA GLU A 79 -9.58 -28.17 -2.62
C GLU A 79 -10.30 -28.53 -3.93
N GLU A 80 -10.85 -27.51 -4.64
CA GLU A 80 -11.55 -27.67 -5.91
C GLU A 80 -10.61 -27.75 -7.11
N GLU A 81 -9.33 -27.42 -6.92
CA GLU A 81 -8.32 -27.41 -8.00
C GLU A 81 -7.79 -28.81 -8.30
N GLU A 82 -7.65 -29.14 -9.58
CA GLU A 82 -7.12 -30.43 -10.03
C GLU A 82 -5.72 -30.73 -9.45
N SER A 83 -4.87 -29.72 -9.37
CA SER A 83 -3.51 -29.80 -8.83
C SER A 83 -3.44 -30.03 -7.32
N PHE A 84 -4.57 -29.94 -6.58
CA PHE A 84 -4.56 -29.99 -5.12
C PHE A 84 -3.86 -31.24 -4.58
N ARG A 85 -4.26 -32.42 -5.05
CA ARG A 85 -3.75 -33.70 -4.55
C ARG A 85 -2.37 -34.05 -5.11
N GLU A 86 -2.00 -33.51 -6.25
CA GLU A 86 -0.73 -33.78 -6.89
C GLU A 86 0.46 -33.27 -6.08
N HIS A 87 0.28 -32.09 -5.46
CA HIS A 87 1.38 -31.41 -4.77
C HIS A 87 1.23 -31.39 -3.24
N LEU A 88 0.06 -31.78 -2.70
CA LEU A 88 -0.19 -31.74 -1.26
C LEU A 88 0.75 -32.67 -0.49
N ASN A 89 1.59 -32.09 0.36
CA ASN A 89 2.56 -32.79 1.23
C ASN A 89 3.54 -33.71 0.47
N GLN A 90 3.99 -33.27 -0.74
CA GLN A 90 4.83 -34.09 -1.60
C GLN A 90 6.31 -33.65 -1.64
N TYR A 91 6.67 -32.52 -1.03
CA TYR A 91 7.99 -31.91 -1.20
C TYR A 91 8.79 -31.82 0.09
N GLU A 92 10.11 -31.93 -0.04
CA GLU A 92 11.02 -31.46 0.99
C GLU A 92 10.96 -29.93 1.03
N VAL A 93 10.60 -29.34 2.17
CA VAL A 93 10.47 -27.88 2.33
C VAL A 93 11.58 -27.35 3.22
N ILE A 94 12.32 -26.36 2.73
CA ILE A 94 13.25 -25.56 3.53
C ILE A 94 12.63 -24.20 3.80
N PHE A 95 12.32 -23.92 5.08
CA PHE A 95 11.76 -22.65 5.52
C PHE A 95 12.79 -21.81 6.24
N LEU A 96 13.08 -20.60 5.71
CA LEU A 96 14.05 -19.67 6.26
C LEU A 96 13.37 -18.32 6.59
N ASN A 97 13.30 -17.97 7.88
CA ASN A 97 12.94 -16.61 8.28
C ASN A 97 14.23 -15.82 8.54
N MET A 98 14.62 -14.98 7.61
CA MET A 98 15.91 -14.29 7.62
C MET A 98 16.04 -13.31 8.78
N GLN A 99 14.93 -12.69 9.20
CA GLN A 99 14.89 -11.82 10.37
C GLN A 99 15.31 -12.56 11.66
N GLN A 100 14.85 -13.81 11.81
CA GLN A 100 15.22 -14.61 12.98
C GLN A 100 16.71 -14.98 12.97
N PHE A 101 17.27 -15.34 11.81
CA PHE A 101 18.69 -15.61 11.67
C PHE A 101 19.55 -14.37 11.98
N LEU A 102 19.14 -13.21 11.47
CA LEU A 102 19.83 -11.93 11.73
C LEU A 102 19.87 -11.60 13.23
N ILE A 103 18.76 -11.80 13.95
CA ILE A 103 18.68 -11.54 15.40
C ILE A 103 19.49 -12.57 16.20
N ARG A 104 19.42 -13.85 15.83
CA ARG A 104 20.01 -14.96 16.61
C ARG A 104 21.51 -15.09 16.41
N SER A 105 22.07 -14.62 15.32
CA SER A 105 23.52 -14.71 15.01
C SER A 105 24.42 -13.96 16.02
N LYS A 106 23.91 -12.95 16.73
CA LYS A 106 24.57 -12.25 17.86
C LYS A 106 26.07 -11.93 17.66
N GLY A 107 26.45 -11.43 16.47
CA GLY A 107 27.84 -11.07 16.19
C GLY A 107 28.69 -12.19 15.56
N GLN A 108 28.15 -13.41 15.40
CA GLN A 108 28.66 -14.39 14.44
C GLN A 108 28.21 -14.00 13.02
N GLY A 109 28.89 -14.53 11.99
CA GLY A 109 28.41 -14.37 10.61
C GLY A 109 26.99 -14.91 10.47
N VAL A 110 26.06 -14.11 9.92
CA VAL A 110 24.66 -14.49 9.77
C VAL A 110 24.53 -15.75 8.92
N ILE A 111 25.31 -15.83 7.84
CA ILE A 111 25.30 -16.94 6.89
C ILE A 111 25.88 -18.20 7.55
N GLU A 112 27.03 -18.09 8.19
CA GLU A 112 27.64 -19.21 8.92
C GLU A 112 26.69 -19.78 9.99
N TYR A 113 26.01 -18.90 10.74
CA TYR A 113 25.03 -19.31 11.72
C TYR A 113 23.84 -20.03 11.08
N LEU A 114 23.34 -19.51 9.95
CA LEU A 114 22.24 -20.10 9.19
C LEU A 114 22.63 -21.50 8.69
N GLU A 115 23.73 -21.61 7.94
CA GLU A 115 24.19 -22.86 7.36
C GLU A 115 24.40 -23.93 8.43
N ARG A 116 25.17 -23.61 9.49
CA ARG A 116 25.37 -24.52 10.60
C ARG A 116 24.08 -25.03 11.23
N THR A 117 23.09 -24.13 11.41
CA THR A 117 21.85 -24.44 12.07
C THR A 117 20.95 -25.33 11.18
N VAL A 118 20.84 -25.01 9.91
CA VAL A 118 20.02 -25.74 8.95
C VAL A 118 20.65 -27.10 8.64
N ILE A 119 21.98 -27.17 8.41
CA ILE A 119 22.70 -28.42 8.17
C ILE A 119 22.59 -29.36 9.38
N ALA A 120 22.66 -28.84 10.60
CA ALA A 120 22.50 -29.64 11.81
C ALA A 120 21.11 -30.31 11.89
N GLU A 121 20.08 -29.68 11.31
CA GLU A 121 18.75 -30.28 11.24
C GLU A 121 18.64 -31.30 10.08
N ILE A 122 19.16 -30.95 8.89
CA ILE A 122 19.21 -31.85 7.72
C ILE A 122 20.00 -33.12 8.06
N ARG A 123 21.06 -33.01 8.83
CA ARG A 123 21.90 -34.15 9.26
C ARG A 123 21.15 -35.22 10.05
N LYS A 124 20.08 -34.88 10.75
CA LYS A 124 19.26 -35.85 11.49
C LYS A 124 18.55 -36.81 10.57
N GLU A 125 18.24 -36.42 9.34
CA GLU A 125 17.51 -37.20 8.37
C GLU A 125 18.41 -37.77 7.25
N TYR A 126 19.38 -36.99 6.83
CA TYR A 126 20.24 -37.28 5.67
C TYR A 126 21.73 -37.38 6.02
N GLY A 127 22.10 -37.51 7.30
CA GLY A 127 23.49 -37.41 7.75
C GLY A 127 24.44 -38.45 7.17
N GLU A 128 23.92 -39.56 6.67
CA GLU A 128 24.72 -40.63 6.03
C GLU A 128 25.11 -40.27 4.57
N LEU A 129 24.43 -39.28 3.95
CA LEU A 129 24.59 -38.96 2.55
C LEU A 129 25.66 -37.90 2.30
N PHE A 130 26.19 -37.23 3.34
CA PHE A 130 27.21 -36.18 3.18
C PHE A 130 28.22 -36.15 4.34
N SER A 131 29.40 -35.56 4.07
CA SER A 131 30.50 -35.51 5.04
C SER A 131 30.13 -34.67 6.28
N GLU A 132 30.58 -35.13 7.44
CA GLU A 132 30.46 -34.34 8.69
C GLU A 132 31.19 -33.00 8.63
N ARG A 133 32.18 -32.85 7.75
CA ARG A 133 32.98 -31.64 7.54
C ARG A 133 32.36 -30.66 6.56
N GLU A 134 31.30 -31.09 5.83
CA GLU A 134 30.64 -30.19 4.91
C GLU A 134 29.80 -29.17 5.70
N LEU A 135 30.10 -27.91 5.49
CA LEU A 135 29.48 -26.76 6.18
C LEU A 135 28.71 -25.84 5.25
N ARG A 136 28.76 -26.09 3.93
CA ARG A 136 28.01 -25.30 2.94
C ARG A 136 26.68 -25.96 2.63
N LEU A 137 25.60 -25.20 2.84
CA LEU A 137 24.24 -25.72 2.66
C LEU A 137 23.99 -26.16 1.21
N ALA A 138 24.43 -25.39 0.21
CA ALA A 138 24.29 -25.76 -1.20
C ALA A 138 24.95 -27.13 -1.50
N ALA A 139 26.19 -27.33 -1.05
CA ALA A 139 26.91 -28.59 -1.28
C ALA A 139 26.24 -29.80 -0.60
N VAL A 140 25.67 -29.61 0.60
CA VAL A 140 24.88 -30.65 1.29
C VAL A 140 23.66 -31.04 0.46
N LEU A 141 22.93 -30.07 -0.08
CA LEU A 141 21.72 -30.31 -0.86
C LEU A 141 22.01 -30.94 -2.23
N GLU A 142 23.14 -30.56 -2.87
CA GLU A 142 23.65 -31.21 -4.09
C GLU A 142 23.91 -32.68 -3.87
N GLN A 143 24.57 -33.05 -2.75
CA GLN A 143 24.86 -34.46 -2.42
C GLN A 143 23.57 -35.23 -2.15
N ILE A 144 22.63 -34.67 -1.39
CA ILE A 144 21.33 -35.33 -1.13
C ILE A 144 20.58 -35.54 -2.45
N TYR A 145 20.54 -34.54 -3.33
CA TYR A 145 19.88 -34.66 -4.64
C TYR A 145 20.53 -35.74 -5.50
N ALA A 146 21.86 -35.77 -5.58
CA ALA A 146 22.59 -36.76 -6.36
C ALA A 146 22.30 -38.22 -5.93
N GLU A 147 22.09 -38.46 -4.64
CA GLU A 147 21.84 -39.80 -4.08
C GLU A 147 20.35 -40.18 -4.05
N THR A 148 19.43 -39.20 -4.04
CA THR A 148 18.01 -39.44 -3.75
C THR A 148 17.04 -38.95 -4.82
N ASP A 149 17.50 -38.09 -5.73
CA ASP A 149 16.69 -37.33 -6.70
C ASP A 149 15.61 -36.44 -6.04
N LYS A 150 15.73 -36.17 -4.73
CA LYS A 150 14.79 -35.34 -3.99
C LYS A 150 15.02 -33.87 -4.27
N GLN A 151 13.94 -33.18 -4.63
CA GLN A 151 13.95 -31.73 -4.83
C GLN A 151 13.33 -30.99 -3.65
N PHE A 152 13.75 -29.75 -3.48
CA PHE A 152 13.37 -28.90 -2.38
C PHE A 152 12.54 -27.70 -2.83
N ILE A 153 11.54 -27.34 -2.04
CA ILE A 153 10.84 -26.06 -2.11
C ILE A 153 11.41 -25.12 -1.04
N PHE A 154 11.96 -24.01 -1.47
CA PHE A 154 12.48 -22.96 -0.60
C PHE A 154 11.42 -21.91 -0.33
N LEU A 155 11.10 -21.69 0.94
CA LEU A 155 10.19 -20.67 1.42
C LEU A 155 10.96 -19.70 2.33
N ILE A 156 11.22 -18.47 1.83
CA ILE A 156 12.10 -17.51 2.49
C ILE A 156 11.30 -16.27 2.89
N ASP A 157 11.18 -16.04 4.21
CA ASP A 157 10.49 -14.85 4.75
C ASP A 157 11.48 -13.75 5.11
N GLU A 158 11.08 -12.48 4.89
CA GLU A 158 11.85 -11.28 5.20
C GLU A 158 13.25 -11.30 4.54
N TRP A 159 13.33 -11.75 3.25
CA TRP A 159 14.60 -11.89 2.54
C TRP A 159 15.45 -10.62 2.57
N ASP A 160 14.80 -9.45 2.59
CA ASP A 160 15.40 -8.13 2.50
C ASP A 160 15.87 -7.54 3.87
N CYS A 161 15.70 -8.29 4.97
CA CYS A 161 15.99 -7.77 6.31
C CYS A 161 17.46 -7.34 6.48
N VAL A 162 18.41 -8.05 5.85
CA VAL A 162 19.85 -7.68 5.88
C VAL A 162 20.05 -6.31 5.22
N MET A 163 19.34 -6.03 4.12
CA MET A 163 19.39 -4.75 3.42
C MET A 163 18.81 -3.63 4.26
N ARG A 164 17.69 -3.88 4.94
CA ARG A 164 16.99 -2.89 5.76
C ARG A 164 17.66 -2.59 7.09
N GLU A 165 18.22 -3.61 7.77
CA GLU A 165 18.72 -3.46 9.14
C GLU A 165 20.24 -3.35 9.24
N ARG A 166 20.97 -3.70 8.20
CA ARG A 166 22.44 -3.64 8.14
C ARG A 166 22.89 -2.76 6.98
N GLN A 167 22.25 -1.60 6.85
CA GLN A 167 22.49 -0.67 5.76
C GLN A 167 23.96 -0.25 5.61
N GLU A 168 24.73 -0.18 6.72
CA GLU A 168 26.15 0.23 6.71
C GLU A 168 27.12 -0.91 6.40
N GLN A 169 26.63 -2.14 6.31
CA GLN A 169 27.48 -3.33 6.17
C GLN A 169 27.40 -3.88 4.73
N GLU A 170 27.91 -3.12 3.76
CA GLU A 170 27.89 -3.53 2.34
C GLU A 170 28.54 -4.89 2.07
N ALA A 171 29.62 -5.21 2.81
CA ALA A 171 30.28 -6.51 2.70
C ALA A 171 29.33 -7.65 3.08
N LEU A 172 28.58 -7.51 4.18
CA LEU A 172 27.59 -8.49 4.62
C LEU A 172 26.44 -8.60 3.63
N GLN A 173 25.95 -7.47 3.10
CA GLN A 173 24.90 -7.47 2.10
C GLN A 173 25.31 -8.23 0.83
N ARG A 174 26.55 -8.02 0.39
CA ARG A 174 27.11 -8.72 -0.79
C ARG A 174 27.27 -10.22 -0.52
N GLU A 175 27.86 -10.58 0.63
CA GLU A 175 28.02 -11.96 1.05
C GLU A 175 26.65 -12.69 1.12
N TYR A 176 25.63 -12.02 1.64
CA TYR A 176 24.28 -12.56 1.73
C TYR A 176 23.62 -12.79 0.34
N LEU A 177 23.79 -11.85 -0.58
CA LEU A 177 23.28 -12.01 -1.94
C LEU A 177 24.02 -13.12 -2.70
N ASP A 178 25.34 -13.25 -2.49
CA ASP A 178 26.14 -14.33 -3.06
C ASP A 178 25.74 -15.69 -2.50
N PHE A 179 25.43 -15.76 -1.19
CA PHE A 179 24.88 -16.96 -0.55
C PHE A 179 23.54 -17.37 -1.15
N LEU A 180 22.58 -16.44 -1.31
CA LEU A 180 21.28 -16.76 -1.93
C LEU A 180 21.42 -17.19 -3.39
N ARG A 181 22.35 -16.58 -4.12
CA ARG A 181 22.64 -16.97 -5.50
C ARG A 181 23.21 -18.38 -5.60
N ASP A 182 24.19 -18.70 -4.76
CA ASP A 182 24.81 -20.02 -4.71
C ASP A 182 23.82 -21.12 -4.32
N LEU A 183 22.96 -20.81 -3.33
CA LEU A 183 21.96 -21.75 -2.83
C LEU A 183 20.85 -22.05 -3.86
N LEU A 184 20.48 -21.09 -4.71
CA LEU A 184 19.23 -21.20 -5.47
C LEU A 184 19.44 -21.23 -7.00
N LYS A 185 20.43 -20.46 -7.51
CA LYS A 185 20.52 -20.23 -8.94
C LYS A 185 21.03 -21.49 -9.68
N ASP A 186 20.27 -21.88 -10.70
CA ASP A 186 20.61 -22.99 -11.61
C ASP A 186 20.83 -24.34 -10.88
N GLN A 187 20.29 -24.48 -9.66
CA GLN A 187 20.44 -25.67 -8.85
C GLN A 187 19.38 -26.73 -9.20
N PRO A 188 19.80 -27.99 -9.49
CA PRO A 188 18.86 -29.06 -9.87
C PRO A 188 17.95 -29.51 -8.73
N TYR A 189 18.38 -29.34 -7.47
CA TYR A 189 17.59 -29.66 -6.31
C TYR A 189 16.48 -28.65 -5.99
N VAL A 190 16.41 -27.50 -6.70
CA VAL A 190 15.38 -26.49 -6.49
C VAL A 190 14.16 -26.79 -7.36
N ALA A 191 13.07 -27.23 -6.74
CA ALA A 191 11.77 -27.37 -7.40
C ALA A 191 11.05 -26.01 -7.50
N LEU A 192 11.15 -25.18 -6.43
CA LEU A 192 10.55 -23.86 -6.33
C LEU A 192 11.31 -23.03 -5.28
N ALA A 193 11.45 -21.74 -5.51
CA ALA A 193 11.88 -20.78 -4.49
C ALA A 193 10.88 -19.61 -4.43
N TYR A 194 10.19 -19.47 -3.30
CA TYR A 194 9.24 -18.41 -3.03
C TYR A 194 9.77 -17.52 -1.90
N MET A 195 10.09 -16.29 -2.22
CA MET A 195 10.60 -15.31 -1.24
C MET A 195 9.57 -14.22 -0.96
N THR A 196 9.55 -13.74 0.28
CA THR A 196 8.79 -12.55 0.64
C THR A 196 9.66 -11.50 1.33
N GLY A 197 9.35 -10.23 1.05
CA GLY A 197 10.01 -9.08 1.64
C GLY A 197 9.16 -7.83 1.56
N ILE A 198 9.74 -6.70 1.92
CA ILE A 198 9.16 -5.36 1.71
C ILE A 198 9.75 -4.75 0.45
N LEU A 199 11.09 -4.79 0.35
CA LEU A 199 11.79 -4.25 -0.79
C LEU A 199 11.83 -5.26 -1.94
N PRO A 200 11.74 -4.77 -3.19
CA PRO A 200 11.96 -5.60 -4.36
C PRO A 200 13.40 -6.13 -4.43
N VAL A 201 13.64 -7.15 -5.26
CA VAL A 201 14.99 -7.71 -5.44
C VAL A 201 15.90 -6.65 -6.06
N LYS A 202 17.01 -6.39 -5.40
CA LYS A 202 17.90 -5.31 -5.78
C LYS A 202 18.65 -5.58 -7.08
N LYS A 203 18.63 -4.61 -7.98
CA LYS A 203 19.53 -4.55 -9.14
C LYS A 203 20.85 -3.90 -8.70
N TYR A 204 21.77 -4.69 -8.14
CA TYR A 204 23.10 -4.20 -7.78
C TYR A 204 24.02 -4.12 -9.01
N GLY A 205 24.43 -2.90 -9.38
CA GLY A 205 25.49 -2.64 -10.33
C GLY A 205 25.30 -3.34 -11.69
N GLN A 206 26.42 -3.71 -12.33
CA GLN A 206 26.42 -4.42 -13.62
C GLN A 206 25.99 -5.90 -13.52
N HIS A 207 25.87 -6.47 -12.32
CA HIS A 207 25.50 -7.86 -12.09
C HIS A 207 24.45 -7.96 -10.98
N SER A 208 23.19 -8.16 -11.39
CA SER A 208 22.11 -8.51 -10.45
C SER A 208 22.35 -9.92 -9.89
N ALA A 209 22.63 -10.03 -8.60
CA ALA A 209 22.91 -11.32 -7.95
C ALA A 209 21.73 -12.29 -8.01
N LEU A 210 20.49 -11.77 -7.97
CA LEU A 210 19.24 -12.54 -7.91
C LEU A 210 18.35 -12.29 -9.13
N ASN A 211 18.95 -12.15 -10.32
CA ASN A 211 18.23 -11.87 -11.57
C ASN A 211 17.31 -13.00 -12.06
N MET A 212 17.41 -14.20 -11.46
CA MET A 212 16.52 -15.31 -11.76
C MET A 212 15.11 -15.14 -11.20
N PHE A 213 14.93 -14.30 -10.18
CA PHE A 213 13.61 -14.10 -9.57
C PHE A 213 12.68 -13.25 -10.43
N SER A 214 11.47 -13.76 -10.67
CA SER A 214 10.33 -12.98 -11.10
C SER A 214 9.82 -12.18 -9.90
N GLU A 215 9.78 -10.87 -10.07
CA GLU A 215 9.47 -9.95 -8.99
C GLU A 215 8.05 -9.42 -9.11
N TYR A 216 7.34 -9.39 -7.97
CA TYR A 216 5.97 -8.95 -7.84
C TYR A 216 5.88 -7.96 -6.68
N SER A 217 6.01 -6.66 -7.01
CA SER A 217 6.14 -5.58 -6.04
C SER A 217 4.95 -4.61 -6.05
N MET A 218 5.03 -3.54 -5.25
CA MET A 218 4.01 -2.48 -5.23
C MET A 218 3.99 -1.60 -6.49
N THR A 219 5.04 -1.69 -7.30
CA THR A 219 5.22 -0.90 -8.53
C THR A 219 5.15 -1.75 -9.80
N ASP A 220 4.79 -3.02 -9.65
CA ASP A 220 4.76 -3.97 -10.76
C ASP A 220 3.46 -4.78 -10.75
N GLN A 221 2.89 -5.02 -11.94
CA GLN A 221 1.63 -5.78 -12.10
C GLN A 221 1.84 -7.26 -11.82
N SER A 222 0.85 -7.93 -11.23
CA SER A 222 1.07 -9.27 -10.72
C SER A 222 -0.16 -10.16 -10.73
N VAL A 223 0.06 -11.43 -11.11
CA VAL A 223 -0.91 -12.51 -10.91
C VAL A 223 -1.13 -12.87 -9.43
N PHE A 224 -0.35 -12.30 -8.51
CA PHE A 224 -0.42 -12.56 -7.06
C PHE A 224 -1.09 -11.44 -6.25
N GLU A 225 -1.69 -10.47 -6.92
CA GLU A 225 -2.23 -9.25 -6.31
C GLU A 225 -3.30 -9.53 -5.26
N GLU A 226 -4.25 -10.37 -5.57
CA GLU A 226 -5.37 -10.69 -4.70
C GLU A 226 -4.99 -11.57 -3.49
N TYR A 227 -3.80 -12.18 -3.49
CA TYR A 227 -3.39 -13.11 -2.43
C TYR A 227 -2.62 -12.44 -1.29
N THR A 228 -2.24 -11.18 -1.46
CA THR A 228 -1.60 -10.36 -0.42
C THR A 228 -2.36 -9.06 -0.23
N GLY A 229 -2.84 -8.81 0.98
CA GLY A 229 -3.84 -7.79 1.25
C GLY A 229 -5.26 -8.37 1.25
N PHE A 230 -6.26 -7.53 1.53
CA PHE A 230 -7.68 -7.87 1.36
C PHE A 230 -8.25 -7.09 0.17
N THR A 231 -9.03 -7.78 -0.67
CA THR A 231 -9.75 -7.16 -1.77
C THR A 231 -10.99 -6.41 -1.27
N GLU A 232 -11.58 -5.57 -2.11
CA GLU A 232 -12.79 -4.80 -1.78
C GLU A 232 -13.95 -5.73 -1.42
N ASP A 233 -14.21 -6.77 -2.22
CA ASP A 233 -15.30 -7.74 -1.98
C ASP A 233 -15.13 -8.48 -0.65
N GLU A 234 -13.89 -8.86 -0.32
CA GLU A 234 -13.58 -9.53 0.94
C GLU A 234 -13.84 -8.61 2.14
N VAL A 235 -13.47 -7.34 2.03
CA VAL A 235 -13.68 -6.35 3.09
C VAL A 235 -15.16 -6.00 3.22
N GLU A 236 -15.90 -5.88 2.11
CA GLU A 236 -17.35 -5.65 2.14
C GLU A 236 -18.08 -6.80 2.82
N ALA A 237 -17.76 -8.05 2.46
CA ALA A 237 -18.33 -9.23 3.11
C ALA A 237 -18.01 -9.28 4.62
N LEU A 238 -16.78 -8.92 5.01
CA LEU A 238 -16.40 -8.83 6.41
C LEU A 238 -17.15 -7.68 7.13
N CYS A 239 -17.34 -6.52 6.50
CA CYS A 239 -18.12 -5.42 7.05
C CYS A 239 -19.57 -5.85 7.32
N MET A 240 -20.21 -6.57 6.40
CA MET A 240 -21.53 -7.13 6.59
C MET A 240 -21.56 -8.10 7.79
N ARG A 241 -20.58 -8.99 7.88
CA ARG A 241 -20.47 -9.98 8.96
C ARG A 241 -20.28 -9.35 10.34
N PHE A 242 -19.49 -8.26 10.43
CA PHE A 242 -19.14 -7.62 11.69
C PHE A 242 -19.98 -6.36 11.99
N GLY A 243 -20.95 -6.01 11.14
CA GLY A 243 -21.79 -4.83 11.33
C GLY A 243 -21.02 -3.50 11.26
N MET A 244 -19.98 -3.44 10.41
CA MET A 244 -19.16 -2.24 10.21
C MET A 244 -19.61 -1.45 8.98
N ASP A 245 -19.51 -0.13 9.06
CA ASP A 245 -19.78 0.76 7.93
C ASP A 245 -18.69 0.61 6.87
N PHE A 246 -19.06 0.07 5.71
CA PHE A 246 -18.13 -0.18 4.61
C PHE A 246 -17.57 1.13 4.00
N THR A 247 -18.38 2.19 3.90
CA THR A 247 -17.91 3.49 3.39
C THR A 247 -16.81 4.08 4.26
N ARG A 248 -16.96 3.97 5.58
CA ARG A 248 -15.92 4.37 6.53
C ARG A 248 -14.71 3.46 6.46
N MET A 249 -14.90 2.14 6.33
CA MET A 249 -13.81 1.16 6.17
C MET A 249 -12.96 1.52 4.94
N ARG A 250 -13.61 1.83 3.82
CA ARG A 250 -12.96 2.28 2.59
C ARG A 250 -12.15 3.57 2.80
N SER A 251 -12.76 4.58 3.44
CA SER A 251 -12.05 5.86 3.71
C SER A 251 -10.81 5.70 4.60
N TRP A 252 -10.84 4.75 5.54
CA TRP A 252 -9.76 4.57 6.50
C TRP A 252 -8.62 3.69 6.02
N TYR A 253 -8.89 2.64 5.24
CA TYR A 253 -7.91 1.57 5.02
C TYR A 253 -7.74 1.13 3.56
N ASP A 254 -8.54 1.63 2.64
CA ASP A 254 -8.40 1.40 1.20
C ASP A 254 -7.26 2.23 0.60
N GLY A 255 -6.99 2.05 -0.69
CA GLY A 255 -6.20 2.97 -1.51
C GLY A 255 -4.89 2.40 -2.02
N TYR A 256 -4.64 1.09 -1.89
CA TYR A 256 -3.55 0.46 -2.61
C TYR A 256 -4.09 -0.08 -3.94
N VAL A 257 -3.59 0.50 -5.04
CA VAL A 257 -3.99 0.12 -6.40
C VAL A 257 -2.95 -0.84 -6.95
N LEU A 258 -3.39 -2.02 -7.31
CA LEU A 258 -2.57 -3.02 -7.98
C LEU A 258 -3.34 -3.42 -9.23
N SER A 259 -2.81 -3.19 -10.42
CA SER A 259 -3.36 -3.46 -11.76
C SER A 259 -4.90 -3.68 -11.84
N GLU A 260 -5.36 -4.93 -11.85
CA GLU A 260 -6.79 -5.27 -11.90
C GLU A 260 -7.48 -5.13 -10.54
N CYS A 261 -6.77 -5.35 -9.43
CA CYS A 261 -7.27 -5.15 -8.07
C CYS A 261 -7.10 -3.69 -7.65
N ARG A 262 -8.06 -2.85 -8.01
CA ARG A 262 -7.98 -1.39 -7.75
C ARG A 262 -8.14 -0.99 -6.29
N HIS A 263 -8.62 -1.90 -5.44
CA HIS A 263 -8.92 -1.65 -4.03
C HIS A 263 -8.34 -2.77 -3.17
N ILE A 264 -7.14 -2.53 -2.65
CA ILE A 264 -6.48 -3.44 -1.70
C ILE A 264 -6.34 -2.73 -0.36
N TYR A 265 -6.74 -3.42 0.69
CA TYR A 265 -6.72 -2.96 2.07
C TYR A 265 -5.60 -3.63 2.85
N ASN A 266 -5.04 -2.90 3.82
CA ASN A 266 -4.14 -3.51 4.79
C ASN A 266 -4.93 -4.46 5.72
N PRO A 267 -4.65 -5.78 5.71
CA PRO A 267 -5.39 -6.74 6.51
C PRO A 267 -5.36 -6.46 8.01
N LYS A 268 -4.20 -6.01 8.52
CA LYS A 268 -4.06 -5.76 9.96
C LYS A 268 -4.97 -4.63 10.42
N SER A 269 -5.00 -3.52 9.69
CA SER A 269 -5.81 -2.37 10.05
C SER A 269 -7.31 -2.69 9.93
N ALA A 270 -7.72 -3.37 8.85
CA ALA A 270 -9.10 -3.81 8.67
C ALA A 270 -9.55 -4.77 9.79
N VAL A 271 -8.75 -5.79 10.12
CA VAL A 271 -9.04 -6.75 11.19
C VAL A 271 -9.13 -6.08 12.56
N GLU A 272 -8.20 -5.17 12.90
CA GLU A 272 -8.25 -4.47 14.19
C GLU A 272 -9.48 -3.56 14.30
N ALA A 273 -9.86 -2.88 13.22
CA ALA A 273 -11.06 -2.05 13.20
C ALA A 273 -12.32 -2.88 13.45
N MET A 274 -12.43 -4.04 12.79
CA MET A 274 -13.56 -4.96 12.96
C MET A 274 -13.64 -5.54 14.37
N ARG A 275 -12.52 -6.07 14.89
CA ARG A 275 -12.47 -6.66 16.23
C ARG A 275 -12.75 -5.67 17.34
N ARG A 276 -12.38 -4.41 17.16
CA ARG A 276 -12.59 -3.34 18.15
C ARG A 276 -13.86 -2.53 17.90
N HIS A 277 -14.57 -2.78 16.82
CA HIS A 277 -15.70 -1.96 16.36
C HIS A 277 -15.38 -0.46 16.35
N LYS A 278 -14.14 -0.11 15.96
CA LYS A 278 -13.64 1.26 15.99
C LYS A 278 -12.71 1.54 14.81
N PHE A 279 -12.98 2.62 14.09
CA PHE A 279 -12.05 3.18 13.12
C PHE A 279 -10.99 4.02 13.82
N SER A 280 -9.73 3.72 13.61
CA SER A 280 -8.59 4.39 14.22
C SER A 280 -7.32 4.08 13.41
N ASN A 281 -6.25 4.80 13.67
CA ASN A 281 -4.95 4.47 13.14
C ASN A 281 -4.37 3.24 13.86
N TYR A 282 -4.20 2.15 13.12
CA TYR A 282 -3.56 0.90 13.58
C TYR A 282 -2.18 0.70 12.97
N TRP A 283 -1.79 1.56 12.01
CA TRP A 283 -0.47 1.55 11.39
C TRP A 283 0.64 1.90 12.38
N THR A 284 0.47 2.98 13.16
CA THR A 284 1.43 3.44 14.18
C THR A 284 1.79 2.40 15.22
N SER A 285 0.93 1.42 15.47
CA SER A 285 1.25 0.36 16.43
C SER A 285 2.41 -0.55 15.94
N THR A 286 3.02 -0.28 14.79
CA THR A 286 3.92 -1.18 14.08
C THR A 286 5.16 -0.58 13.46
N GLU A 287 5.07 0.65 13.03
CA GLU A 287 6.17 1.46 12.53
C GLU A 287 6.06 2.84 13.18
N THR A 288 7.19 3.44 13.49
CA THR A 288 7.18 4.77 14.05
C THR A 288 7.20 5.78 12.91
N TYR A 289 6.43 6.87 13.05
CA TYR A 289 6.49 8.04 12.15
C TYR A 289 7.92 8.60 12.00
N GLU A 290 8.83 8.22 12.89
CA GLU A 290 10.25 8.57 12.83
C GLU A 290 10.93 8.09 11.55
N ALA A 291 10.56 6.89 11.05
CA ALA A 291 11.08 6.39 9.78
C ALA A 291 10.61 7.29 8.62
N LEU A 292 9.31 7.62 8.56
CA LEU A 292 8.76 8.53 7.56
C LEU A 292 9.41 9.92 7.63
N LYS A 293 9.61 10.44 8.85
CA LYS A 293 10.26 11.74 9.08
C LYS A 293 11.65 11.81 8.47
N ILE A 294 12.48 10.77 8.63
CA ILE A 294 13.84 10.72 8.06
C ILE A 294 13.78 10.96 6.54
N TYR A 295 12.87 10.30 5.83
CA TYR A 295 12.73 10.45 4.38
C TYR A 295 12.16 11.81 3.99
N MET A 296 11.22 12.36 4.76
CA MET A 296 10.66 13.69 4.53
C MET A 296 11.68 14.82 4.75
N ASP A 297 12.60 14.65 5.70
CA ASP A 297 13.64 15.63 6.01
C ASP A 297 14.80 15.63 4.99
N MET A 298 14.89 14.66 4.10
CA MET A 298 15.95 14.58 3.07
C MET A 298 15.90 15.71 2.03
N ASP A 299 14.83 16.48 1.98
CA ASP A 299 14.62 17.72 1.21
C ASP A 299 15.23 17.72 -0.21
N PHE A 300 15.02 16.63 -0.96
CA PHE A 300 15.33 16.60 -2.39
C PHE A 300 14.43 17.60 -3.15
N ASP A 301 14.98 18.16 -4.22
CA ASP A 301 14.34 19.15 -5.06
C ASP A 301 12.86 18.84 -5.33
N GLY A 302 11.96 19.60 -4.69
CA GLY A 302 10.51 19.48 -4.83
C GLY A 302 9.84 18.38 -4.01
N LEU A 303 10.55 17.59 -3.21
CA LEU A 303 9.96 16.52 -2.38
C LEU A 303 8.91 17.09 -1.41
N ARG A 304 9.21 18.19 -0.74
CA ARG A 304 8.26 18.88 0.16
C ARG A 304 6.99 19.31 -0.56
N ALA A 305 7.14 19.92 -1.75
CA ALA A 305 6.00 20.32 -2.55
C ALA A 305 5.12 19.14 -2.96
N ASP A 306 5.74 18.02 -3.30
CA ASP A 306 5.03 16.80 -3.70
C ASP A 306 4.26 16.19 -2.51
N VAL A 307 4.86 16.13 -1.31
CA VAL A 307 4.17 15.66 -0.09
C VAL A 307 2.98 16.57 0.24
N VAL A 308 3.16 17.90 0.21
CA VAL A 308 2.08 18.86 0.45
C VAL A 308 0.95 18.72 -0.59
N ARG A 309 1.30 18.50 -1.86
CA ARG A 309 0.33 18.22 -2.93
C ARG A 309 -0.48 16.96 -2.64
N MET A 310 0.17 15.87 -2.23
CA MET A 310 -0.51 14.62 -1.89
C MET A 310 -1.36 14.74 -0.62
N LEU A 311 -0.92 15.50 0.39
CA LEU A 311 -1.74 15.85 1.55
C LEU A 311 -2.98 16.65 1.17
N GLY A 312 -2.88 17.54 0.19
CA GLY A 312 -4.02 18.19 -0.42
C GLY A 312 -4.95 17.25 -1.23
N GLY A 313 -4.66 15.94 -1.29
CA GLY A 313 -5.41 14.93 -2.06
C GLY A 313 -5.03 14.89 -3.54
N GLY A 314 -3.91 15.50 -3.96
CA GLY A 314 -3.37 15.41 -5.31
C GLY A 314 -2.53 14.16 -5.51
N CYS A 315 -2.17 13.92 -6.77
CA CYS A 315 -1.22 12.89 -7.17
C CYS A 315 0.08 13.53 -7.67
N VAL A 316 1.16 12.75 -7.65
CA VAL A 316 2.49 13.19 -8.08
C VAL A 316 3.09 12.15 -9.00
N ARG A 317 3.57 12.58 -10.15
CA ARG A 317 4.25 11.69 -11.09
C ARG A 317 5.59 11.23 -10.51
N VAL A 318 5.85 9.92 -10.57
CA VAL A 318 7.04 9.28 -10.00
C VAL A 318 7.65 8.30 -11.00
N ASN A 319 8.94 8.47 -11.28
CA ASN A 319 9.71 7.50 -12.05
C ASN A 319 10.26 6.41 -11.13
N THR A 320 9.55 5.30 -11.00
CA THR A 320 9.94 4.17 -10.14
C THR A 320 11.10 3.35 -10.69
N ARG A 321 11.47 3.53 -11.97
CA ARG A 321 12.50 2.72 -12.66
C ARG A 321 13.92 3.08 -12.24
N SER A 322 14.14 4.29 -11.72
CA SER A 322 15.45 4.77 -11.26
C SER A 322 15.87 4.19 -9.91
N PHE A 323 14.91 3.74 -9.12
CA PHE A 323 15.13 3.24 -7.77
C PHE A 323 15.97 1.96 -7.76
N GLN A 324 17.10 2.01 -7.05
CA GLN A 324 18.05 0.89 -6.98
C GLN A 324 17.94 0.06 -5.70
N ASN A 325 16.83 0.20 -4.95
CA ASN A 325 16.61 -0.46 -3.65
C ASN A 325 17.70 -0.16 -2.61
N ASP A 326 18.38 0.96 -2.75
CA ASP A 326 19.32 1.45 -1.77
C ASP A 326 18.60 2.40 -0.81
N MET A 327 18.58 2.06 0.47
CA MET A 327 17.92 2.87 1.50
C MET A 327 18.77 4.05 1.96
N ARG A 328 19.95 4.29 1.36
CA ARG A 328 20.90 5.33 1.76
C ARG A 328 21.27 6.29 0.65
N ASN A 329 21.47 5.76 -0.55
CA ASN A 329 22.01 6.53 -1.67
C ASN A 329 20.87 6.95 -2.61
N PHE A 330 19.95 7.77 -2.10
CA PHE A 330 18.93 8.39 -2.92
C PHE A 330 19.57 9.43 -3.83
N LYS A 331 19.24 9.40 -5.12
CA LYS A 331 19.75 10.33 -6.13
C LYS A 331 18.74 11.40 -6.49
N SER A 332 17.46 11.15 -6.20
CA SER A 332 16.36 12.02 -6.54
C SER A 332 15.19 11.86 -5.57
N LYS A 333 14.23 12.77 -5.63
CA LYS A 333 12.96 12.64 -4.92
C LYS A 333 12.19 11.38 -5.34
N ASP A 334 12.33 10.96 -6.60
CA ASP A 334 11.64 9.78 -7.13
C ASP A 334 12.10 8.50 -6.43
N ASP A 335 13.38 8.41 -6.05
CA ASP A 335 13.89 7.28 -5.28
C ASP A 335 13.25 7.24 -3.89
N VAL A 336 13.12 8.38 -3.22
CA VAL A 336 12.46 8.49 -1.91
C VAL A 336 10.99 8.13 -2.02
N LEU A 337 10.27 8.69 -2.99
CA LEU A 337 8.85 8.40 -3.21
C LEU A 337 8.63 6.93 -3.55
N THR A 338 9.50 6.32 -4.36
CA THR A 338 9.43 4.89 -4.68
C THR A 338 9.64 4.02 -3.44
N LEU A 339 10.59 4.38 -2.58
CA LEU A 339 10.76 3.69 -1.30
C LEU A 339 9.51 3.80 -0.44
N LEU A 340 8.90 4.98 -0.34
CA LEU A 340 7.66 5.18 0.43
C LEU A 340 6.49 4.37 -0.13
N ILE A 341 6.44 4.12 -1.45
CA ILE A 341 5.48 3.20 -2.07
C ILE A 341 5.72 1.76 -1.57
N HIS A 342 6.95 1.27 -1.61
CA HIS A 342 7.28 -0.08 -1.15
C HIS A 342 7.05 -0.27 0.36
N LEU A 343 7.28 0.77 1.16
CA LEU A 343 7.00 0.76 2.60
C LEU A 343 5.49 0.85 2.90
N GLY A 344 4.66 1.25 1.94
CA GLY A 344 3.21 1.37 2.08
C GLY A 344 2.73 2.72 2.60
N TYR A 345 3.59 3.73 2.66
CA TYR A 345 3.16 5.10 2.96
C TYR A 345 2.52 5.80 1.77
N LEU A 346 2.77 5.31 0.55
CA LEU A 346 2.15 5.83 -0.67
C LEU A 346 1.47 4.70 -1.44
N GLY A 347 0.33 5.01 -2.05
CA GLY A 347 -0.26 4.25 -3.14
C GLY A 347 0.38 4.65 -4.47
N TYR A 348 0.27 3.79 -5.48
CA TYR A 348 0.82 4.03 -6.81
C TYR A 348 -0.16 3.57 -7.88
N ASP A 349 -0.49 4.47 -8.81
CA ASP A 349 -1.24 4.14 -10.01
C ASP A 349 -0.26 3.87 -11.15
N PHE A 350 -0.15 2.60 -11.53
CA PHE A 350 0.81 2.15 -12.53
C PHE A 350 0.50 2.72 -13.93
N GLU A 351 -0.78 2.86 -14.30
CA GLU A 351 -1.17 3.36 -15.62
C GLU A 351 -0.83 4.84 -15.79
N LYS A 352 -0.96 5.62 -14.71
CA LYS A 352 -0.68 7.06 -14.71
C LYS A 352 0.76 7.40 -14.30
N GLU A 353 1.50 6.44 -13.77
CA GLU A 353 2.80 6.62 -13.12
C GLU A 353 2.73 7.66 -11.99
N GLU A 354 1.67 7.63 -11.17
CA GLU A 354 1.41 8.60 -10.13
C GLU A 354 1.36 7.98 -8.74
N ALA A 355 2.00 8.63 -7.76
CA ALA A 355 1.92 8.32 -6.35
C ALA A 355 0.93 9.25 -5.63
N PHE A 356 0.30 8.75 -4.58
CA PHE A 356 -0.65 9.48 -3.74
C PHE A 356 -0.69 8.89 -2.32
N ILE A 357 -1.23 9.65 -1.36
CA ILE A 357 -1.47 9.14 -0.01
C ILE A 357 -2.75 8.31 -0.04
N PRO A 358 -2.69 7.00 0.29
CA PRO A 358 -3.75 6.07 -0.03
C PRO A 358 -5.03 6.27 0.79
N ASN A 359 -4.92 6.58 2.08
CA ASN A 359 -6.06 6.57 2.98
C ASN A 359 -5.85 7.44 4.22
N ARG A 360 -6.89 7.55 5.03
CA ARG A 360 -6.89 8.39 6.24
C ARG A 360 -5.88 7.93 7.28
N GLU A 361 -5.68 6.65 7.46
CA GLU A 361 -4.71 6.11 8.40
C GLU A 361 -3.29 6.61 8.08
N ILE A 362 -2.91 6.57 6.82
CA ILE A 362 -1.59 7.03 6.36
C ILE A 362 -1.50 8.57 6.36
N VAL A 363 -2.60 9.27 6.10
CA VAL A 363 -2.62 10.74 6.25
C VAL A 363 -2.24 11.13 7.67
N GLU A 364 -2.77 10.44 8.70
CA GLU A 364 -2.42 10.70 10.11
C GLU A 364 -0.93 10.42 10.41
N GLU A 365 -0.29 9.46 9.70
CA GLU A 365 1.16 9.24 9.81
C GLU A 365 1.97 10.44 9.29
N PHE A 366 1.57 10.99 8.14
CA PHE A 366 2.20 12.21 7.62
C PHE A 366 2.01 13.41 8.56
N GLU A 367 0.82 13.58 9.15
CA GLU A 367 0.56 14.62 10.15
C GLU A 367 1.49 14.48 11.36
N ASN A 368 1.63 13.27 11.90
CA ASN A 368 2.50 12.98 13.03
C ASN A 368 3.97 13.28 12.69
N ALA A 369 4.43 12.86 11.52
CA ALA A 369 5.80 13.11 11.06
C ALA A 369 6.06 14.63 10.92
N MET A 370 5.13 15.39 10.34
CA MET A 370 5.25 16.84 10.18
C MET A 370 5.20 17.59 11.51
N SER A 371 4.38 17.13 12.47
CA SER A 371 4.27 17.79 13.78
C SER A 371 5.59 17.79 14.55
N VAL A 372 6.45 16.81 14.32
CA VAL A 372 7.78 16.66 14.93
C VAL A 372 8.89 17.15 13.98
N GLY A 373 8.64 17.17 12.68
CA GLY A 373 9.64 17.38 11.63
C GLY A 373 9.87 18.80 11.16
N GLY A 374 9.31 19.86 11.81
CA GLY A 374 9.63 21.24 11.44
C GLY A 374 8.92 21.76 10.18
N TRP A 375 7.65 21.42 9.99
CA TRP A 375 6.76 21.93 8.94
C TRP A 375 5.66 22.86 9.52
N PRO A 376 6.01 23.95 10.24
CA PRO A 376 5.06 24.75 11.00
C PRO A 376 4.04 25.48 10.11
N GLU A 377 4.40 25.86 8.87
CA GLU A 377 3.54 26.53 7.90
C GLU A 377 2.39 25.59 7.49
N VAL A 378 2.71 24.36 7.10
CA VAL A 378 1.70 23.36 6.72
C VAL A 378 0.79 23.03 7.90
N MET A 379 1.37 22.83 9.09
CA MET A 379 0.59 22.55 10.31
C MET A 379 -0.35 23.68 10.69
N ARG A 380 -0.01 24.93 10.39
CA ARG A 380 -0.91 26.09 10.61
C ARG A 380 -2.11 26.02 9.69
N VAL A 381 -1.90 25.79 8.39
CA VAL A 381 -3.00 25.64 7.42
C VAL A 381 -3.94 24.49 7.81
N LEU A 382 -3.38 23.36 8.27
CA LEU A 382 -4.20 22.23 8.72
C LEU A 382 -5.09 22.59 9.92
N LYS A 383 -4.59 23.39 10.87
CA LYS A 383 -5.37 23.84 12.02
C LYS A 383 -6.47 24.84 11.63
N GLU A 384 -6.19 25.76 10.71
CA GLU A 384 -7.15 26.77 10.25
C GLU A 384 -8.22 26.19 9.31
N SER A 385 -8.03 24.98 8.80
CA SER A 385 -8.97 24.34 7.88
C SER A 385 -10.37 24.08 8.48
N GLU A 386 -10.48 23.93 9.80
CA GLU A 386 -11.78 23.80 10.48
C GLU A 386 -12.60 25.10 10.40
N GLU A 387 -11.96 26.25 10.55
CA GLU A 387 -12.60 27.55 10.44
C GLU A 387 -13.06 27.84 9.01
N LEU A 388 -12.26 27.41 8.04
CA LEU A 388 -12.57 27.57 6.61
C LEU A 388 -13.77 26.71 6.21
N LEU A 389 -13.81 25.45 6.65
CA LEU A 389 -14.96 24.59 6.43
C LEU A 389 -16.23 25.15 7.09
N ALA A 390 -16.13 25.64 8.33
CA ALA A 390 -17.27 26.25 9.01
C ALA A 390 -17.78 27.51 8.27
N ALA A 391 -16.89 28.34 7.74
CA ALA A 391 -17.27 29.50 6.93
C ALA A 391 -17.98 29.08 5.63
N THR A 392 -17.51 28.01 4.97
CA THR A 392 -18.15 27.47 3.77
C THR A 392 -19.57 26.96 4.07
N LEU A 393 -19.73 26.19 5.14
CA LEU A 393 -21.02 25.65 5.54
C LEU A 393 -22.03 26.74 5.95
N SER A 394 -21.54 27.88 6.46
CA SER A 394 -22.37 29.06 6.74
C SER A 394 -22.69 29.92 5.52
N GLY A 395 -22.08 29.68 4.37
CA GLY A 395 -22.25 30.47 3.16
C GLY A 395 -21.45 31.78 3.13
N ASP A 396 -20.46 31.95 4.02
CA ASP A 396 -19.63 33.16 4.14
C ASP A 396 -18.45 33.12 3.16
N GLY A 397 -18.73 33.45 1.87
CA GLY A 397 -17.72 33.45 0.81
C GLY A 397 -16.55 34.41 1.07
N GLU A 398 -16.78 35.55 1.75
CA GLU A 398 -15.72 36.51 2.05
C GLU A 398 -14.74 35.95 3.10
N ARG A 399 -15.25 35.28 4.11
CA ARG A 399 -14.43 34.60 5.11
C ARG A 399 -13.67 33.41 4.51
N VAL A 400 -14.29 32.68 3.57
CA VAL A 400 -13.61 31.61 2.80
C VAL A 400 -12.47 32.19 1.98
N ALA A 401 -12.69 33.27 1.21
CA ALA A 401 -11.65 33.92 0.41
C ALA A 401 -10.45 34.35 1.28
N ARG A 402 -10.71 35.00 2.42
CA ARG A 402 -9.65 35.39 3.37
C ARG A 402 -8.90 34.19 3.97
N GLY A 403 -9.59 33.08 4.25
CA GLY A 403 -8.97 31.84 4.72
C GLY A 403 -8.05 31.24 3.66
N LEU A 404 -8.47 31.27 2.41
CA LEU A 404 -7.66 30.80 1.26
C LEU A 404 -6.45 31.68 1.02
N ASP A 405 -6.57 33.02 1.17
CA ASP A 405 -5.43 33.94 1.07
C ASP A 405 -4.36 33.64 2.12
N ARG A 406 -4.78 33.35 3.38
CA ARG A 406 -3.85 32.96 4.44
C ARG A 406 -3.19 31.61 4.12
N ALA A 407 -3.99 30.60 3.79
CA ALA A 407 -3.47 29.29 3.43
C ALA A 407 -2.49 29.35 2.26
N HIS A 408 -2.81 30.16 1.24
CA HIS A 408 -1.91 30.41 0.11
C HIS A 408 -0.59 31.04 0.56
N THR A 409 -0.65 32.08 1.39
CA THR A 409 0.54 32.78 1.87
C THR A 409 1.46 31.84 2.65
N GLU A 410 0.90 30.98 3.51
CA GLU A 410 1.66 30.03 4.32
C GLU A 410 2.36 28.95 3.44
N VAL A 411 1.71 28.48 2.38
CA VAL A 411 2.27 27.42 1.54
C VAL A 411 2.93 27.93 0.26
N ALA A 412 2.90 29.24 -0.01
CA ALA A 412 3.46 29.83 -1.23
C ALA A 412 4.98 29.62 -1.39
N SER A 413 5.70 29.42 -0.28
CA SER A 413 7.12 29.05 -0.30
C SER A 413 7.35 27.60 -0.74
N ILE A 414 6.32 26.75 -0.67
CA ILE A 414 6.39 25.32 -0.95
C ILE A 414 5.69 24.98 -2.27
N LEU A 415 4.50 25.58 -2.51
CA LEU A 415 3.71 25.35 -3.72
C LEU A 415 3.72 26.60 -4.60
N THR A 416 4.16 26.44 -5.84
CA THR A 416 4.01 27.49 -6.85
C THR A 416 2.64 27.41 -7.50
N TYR A 417 1.86 28.49 -7.40
CA TYR A 417 0.53 28.64 -8.01
C TYR A 417 0.65 29.04 -9.48
N ASN A 418 0.90 28.07 -10.33
CA ASN A 418 1.08 28.33 -11.76
C ASN A 418 -0.10 27.90 -12.62
N ASP A 419 -0.98 27.06 -12.10
CA ASP A 419 -2.11 26.46 -12.82
C ASP A 419 -3.26 26.02 -11.88
N GLU A 420 -4.38 25.56 -12.46
CA GLU A 420 -5.56 25.09 -11.74
C GLU A 420 -5.25 23.87 -10.86
N ASN A 421 -4.29 23.01 -11.24
CA ASN A 421 -3.91 21.83 -10.46
C ASN A 421 -3.21 22.19 -9.14
N SER A 422 -2.32 23.16 -9.20
CA SER A 422 -1.64 23.69 -8.00
C SER A 422 -2.64 24.37 -7.07
N LEU A 423 -3.57 25.15 -7.62
CA LEU A 423 -4.68 25.75 -6.88
C LEU A 423 -5.56 24.67 -6.23
N GLY A 424 -5.92 23.61 -6.98
CA GLY A 424 -6.70 22.48 -6.45
C GLY A 424 -6.03 21.78 -5.27
N SER A 425 -4.70 21.67 -5.27
CA SER A 425 -3.95 21.05 -4.17
C SER A 425 -3.94 21.94 -2.92
N ALA A 426 -3.77 23.24 -3.08
CA ALA A 426 -3.82 24.18 -1.95
C ALA A 426 -5.22 24.29 -1.36
N ILE A 427 -6.27 24.25 -2.20
CA ILE A 427 -7.65 24.19 -1.73
C ILE A 427 -7.90 22.89 -0.95
N GLY A 428 -7.42 21.74 -1.45
CA GLY A 428 -7.53 20.47 -0.74
C GLY A 428 -6.83 20.49 0.62
N LEU A 429 -5.72 21.21 0.76
CA LEU A 429 -5.06 21.43 2.03
C LEU A 429 -5.84 22.38 2.94
N ALA A 430 -6.35 23.50 2.37
CA ALA A 430 -7.16 24.46 3.11
C ALA A 430 -8.48 23.86 3.65
N TYR A 431 -9.05 22.88 2.93
CA TYR A 431 -10.22 22.11 3.37
C TYR A 431 -9.86 20.77 4.05
N TYR A 432 -8.68 20.64 4.57
CA TYR A 432 -8.18 19.39 5.12
C TYR A 432 -9.10 18.76 6.19
N SER A 433 -9.64 19.57 7.08
CA SER A 433 -10.57 19.13 8.15
C SER A 433 -11.85 18.49 7.60
N ALA A 434 -12.23 18.80 6.36
CA ALA A 434 -13.42 18.20 5.74
C ALA A 434 -13.31 16.66 5.63
N ARG A 435 -12.10 16.10 5.63
CA ARG A 435 -11.87 14.64 5.57
C ARG A 435 -12.44 13.87 6.77
N LYS A 436 -12.71 14.54 7.87
CA LYS A 436 -13.37 13.94 9.04
C LYS A 436 -14.81 13.51 8.73
N ASP A 437 -15.49 14.28 7.89
CA ASP A 437 -16.93 14.20 7.66
C ASP A 437 -17.29 13.96 6.20
N TYR A 438 -16.32 14.06 5.29
CA TYR A 438 -16.52 13.99 3.84
C TYR A 438 -15.55 13.04 3.16
N ARG A 439 -16.01 12.43 2.08
CA ARG A 439 -15.17 11.79 1.07
C ARG A 439 -14.84 12.84 0.00
N LEU A 440 -13.55 13.05 -0.24
CA LEU A 440 -13.05 13.94 -1.27
C LEU A 440 -12.97 13.18 -2.61
N ILE A 441 -13.56 13.75 -3.65
CA ILE A 441 -13.49 13.23 -5.03
C ILE A 441 -12.98 14.37 -5.91
N ARG A 442 -11.87 14.15 -6.61
CA ARG A 442 -11.31 15.09 -7.58
C ARG A 442 -11.70 14.67 -8.99
N GLU A 443 -11.85 15.66 -9.88
CA GLU A 443 -12.17 15.42 -11.28
C GLU A 443 -13.38 14.50 -11.48
N LEU A 444 -14.45 14.71 -10.69
CA LEU A 444 -15.64 13.91 -10.79
C LEU A 444 -16.31 14.12 -12.15
N SER A 445 -16.45 13.04 -12.95
CA SER A 445 -17.13 13.08 -14.24
C SER A 445 -18.61 13.46 -14.08
N THR A 446 -19.04 14.52 -14.75
CA THR A 446 -20.40 15.08 -14.67
C THR A 446 -21.20 14.92 -15.95
N GLY A 447 -20.75 14.07 -16.89
CA GLY A 447 -21.39 13.84 -18.19
C GLY A 447 -21.06 14.87 -19.27
N LYS A 448 -20.75 16.14 -18.91
CA LYS A 448 -20.30 17.22 -19.84
C LYS A 448 -18.94 17.80 -19.44
N GLY A 449 -18.23 17.18 -18.48
CA GLY A 449 -16.94 17.62 -17.97
C GLY A 449 -16.70 17.10 -16.57
N PHE A 450 -15.72 17.67 -15.89
CA PHE A 450 -15.35 17.28 -14.52
C PHE A 450 -15.56 18.45 -13.57
N ALA A 451 -16.06 18.18 -12.35
CA ALA A 451 -15.97 19.10 -11.23
C ALA A 451 -14.57 19.03 -10.66
N ASP A 452 -13.97 20.16 -10.31
CA ASP A 452 -12.60 20.18 -9.82
C ASP A 452 -12.46 19.43 -8.49
N VAL A 453 -13.39 19.66 -7.55
CA VAL A 453 -13.41 18.97 -6.25
C VAL A 453 -14.86 18.80 -5.76
N VAL A 454 -15.21 17.59 -5.35
CA VAL A 454 -16.49 17.30 -4.69
C VAL A 454 -16.24 16.69 -3.31
N PHE A 455 -16.89 17.25 -2.30
CA PHE A 455 -16.92 16.72 -0.94
C PHE A 455 -18.26 16.05 -0.70
N LEU A 456 -18.30 14.71 -0.72
CA LEU A 456 -19.49 13.93 -0.40
C LEU A 456 -19.52 13.65 1.11
N PRO A 457 -20.59 14.07 1.82
CA PRO A 457 -20.66 13.82 3.26
C PRO A 457 -20.79 12.32 3.54
N LEU A 458 -20.15 11.89 4.62
CA LEU A 458 -20.34 10.54 5.12
C LEU A 458 -21.79 10.37 5.64
N PRO A 459 -22.43 9.19 5.46
CA PRO A 459 -23.86 9.00 5.73
C PRO A 459 -24.37 9.43 7.11
N SER A 460 -23.51 9.39 8.10
CA SER A 460 -23.86 9.71 9.50
C SER A 460 -23.73 11.18 9.89
N THR A 461 -23.29 12.07 8.99
CA THR A 461 -22.90 13.44 9.37
C THR A 461 -24.02 14.46 9.21
N GLY A 462 -25.04 14.19 8.40
CA GLY A 462 -26.13 15.13 8.12
C GLY A 462 -25.69 16.48 7.51
N LYS A 463 -24.48 16.54 6.95
CA LYS A 463 -23.90 17.75 6.32
C LYS A 463 -24.27 17.83 4.85
N PRO A 464 -24.29 19.05 4.25
CA PRO A 464 -24.49 19.21 2.80
C PRO A 464 -23.31 18.68 2.00
N ALA A 465 -23.54 18.24 0.76
CA ALA A 465 -22.47 18.01 -0.19
C ALA A 465 -21.89 19.35 -0.68
N LEU A 466 -20.58 19.41 -0.93
CA LEU A 466 -19.93 20.60 -1.49
C LEU A 466 -19.46 20.28 -2.90
N VAL A 467 -19.83 21.10 -3.88
CA VAL A 467 -19.31 21.06 -5.25
C VAL A 467 -18.46 22.29 -5.46
N VAL A 468 -17.15 22.12 -5.60
CA VAL A 468 -16.20 23.20 -5.71
C VAL A 468 -15.64 23.27 -7.12
N GLU A 469 -15.74 24.41 -7.74
CA GLU A 469 -15.14 24.72 -9.04
C GLU A 469 -14.11 25.81 -8.89
N LEU A 470 -12.94 25.62 -9.49
CA LEU A 470 -11.80 26.50 -9.37
C LEU A 470 -11.58 27.26 -10.68
N LYS A 471 -11.21 28.52 -10.59
CA LYS A 471 -10.80 29.33 -11.72
C LYS A 471 -9.52 30.08 -11.41
N TYR A 472 -8.74 30.26 -12.45
CA TYR A 472 -7.49 31.01 -12.42
C TYR A 472 -7.60 32.20 -13.35
N ASN A 473 -7.36 33.42 -12.81
CA ASN A 473 -7.48 34.69 -13.50
C ASN A 473 -8.84 34.91 -14.23
N LYS A 474 -9.95 34.51 -13.57
CA LYS A 474 -11.34 34.71 -14.04
C LYS A 474 -12.18 35.35 -12.93
N THR A 475 -13.39 34.85 -12.69
CA THR A 475 -14.25 35.28 -11.56
C THR A 475 -14.87 34.08 -10.87
N ALA A 476 -15.22 34.22 -9.59
CA ALA A 476 -15.94 33.19 -8.84
C ALA A 476 -17.33 32.91 -9.43
N ASP A 477 -18.02 33.91 -9.97
CA ASP A 477 -19.29 33.74 -10.68
C ASP A 477 -19.15 32.89 -11.96
N THR A 478 -18.00 32.97 -12.64
CA THR A 478 -17.71 32.12 -13.79
C THR A 478 -17.58 30.65 -13.36
N ALA A 479 -17.01 30.39 -12.19
CA ALA A 479 -16.96 29.06 -11.61
C ALA A 479 -18.38 28.54 -11.29
N LEU A 480 -19.21 29.32 -10.61
CA LEU A 480 -20.60 28.92 -10.32
C LEU A 480 -21.42 28.66 -11.59
N ARG A 481 -21.29 29.50 -12.61
CA ARG A 481 -21.96 29.31 -13.88
C ARG A 481 -21.55 27.98 -14.51
N GLN A 482 -20.27 27.64 -14.49
CA GLN A 482 -19.78 26.37 -15.00
C GLN A 482 -20.36 25.16 -14.24
N ILE A 483 -20.48 25.25 -12.90
CA ILE A 483 -21.13 24.21 -12.09
C ILE A 483 -22.56 23.97 -12.59
N ARG A 484 -23.33 25.02 -12.85
CA ARG A 484 -24.72 24.91 -13.32
C ARG A 484 -24.82 24.34 -14.74
N GLU A 485 -23.97 24.81 -15.68
CA GLU A 485 -23.99 24.42 -17.10
C GLU A 485 -23.59 22.95 -17.32
N ARG A 486 -22.77 22.39 -16.44
CA ARG A 486 -22.23 21.03 -16.57
C ARG A 486 -23.07 19.95 -15.92
N HIS A 487 -24.22 20.29 -15.32
CA HIS A 487 -25.15 19.36 -14.68
C HIS A 487 -24.47 18.35 -13.74
N TYR A 488 -23.88 18.84 -12.65
CA TYR A 488 -23.23 18.03 -11.62
C TYR A 488 -24.16 17.00 -10.91
N THR A 489 -25.46 17.01 -11.25
CA THR A 489 -26.49 16.16 -10.65
C THR A 489 -26.26 14.66 -10.87
N LYS A 490 -25.65 14.25 -12.01
CA LYS A 490 -25.35 12.81 -12.25
C LYS A 490 -24.34 12.23 -11.27
N ALA A 491 -23.35 13.00 -10.88
CA ALA A 491 -22.33 12.58 -9.93
C ALA A 491 -22.86 12.49 -8.49
N LEU A 492 -24.00 13.16 -8.23
CA LEU A 492 -24.72 13.15 -6.98
C LEU A 492 -26.02 12.34 -7.10
N GLU A 493 -26.19 11.50 -8.13
CA GLU A 493 -27.30 10.55 -8.24
C GLU A 493 -27.34 9.68 -6.98
N GLY A 494 -28.50 9.68 -6.30
CA GLY A 494 -28.69 9.00 -5.01
C GLY A 494 -28.39 9.83 -3.76
N TYR A 495 -27.77 11.02 -3.87
CA TYR A 495 -27.64 11.93 -2.74
C TYR A 495 -28.89 12.81 -2.60
N ALA A 496 -29.63 12.63 -1.50
CA ALA A 496 -30.91 13.33 -1.27
C ALA A 496 -30.77 14.59 -0.39
N GLY A 497 -29.56 14.92 0.07
CA GLY A 497 -29.30 16.02 0.97
C GLY A 497 -29.08 17.36 0.26
N GLU A 498 -28.88 18.39 1.05
CA GLU A 498 -28.53 19.75 0.61
C GLU A 498 -27.18 19.78 -0.12
N ILE A 499 -27.04 20.67 -1.10
CA ILE A 499 -25.82 20.85 -1.89
C ILE A 499 -25.40 22.32 -1.81
N LEU A 500 -24.13 22.57 -1.50
CA LEU A 500 -23.49 23.87 -1.63
C LEU A 500 -22.63 23.90 -2.88
N LEU A 501 -22.90 24.85 -3.76
CA LEU A 501 -22.07 25.16 -4.91
C LEU A 501 -21.08 26.25 -4.52
N VAL A 502 -19.79 25.96 -4.66
CA VAL A 502 -18.70 26.83 -4.21
C VAL A 502 -17.84 27.20 -5.41
N GLY A 503 -17.96 28.44 -5.88
CA GLY A 503 -17.11 28.98 -6.92
C GLY A 503 -15.92 29.74 -6.30
N ILE A 504 -14.70 29.33 -6.63
CA ILE A 504 -13.46 29.96 -6.15
C ILE A 504 -12.66 30.44 -7.36
N ASN A 505 -12.14 31.66 -7.29
CA ASN A 505 -11.19 32.18 -8.27
C ASN A 505 -9.95 32.71 -7.58
N TYR A 506 -8.80 32.45 -8.17
CA TYR A 506 -7.53 33.09 -7.84
C TYR A 506 -7.13 34.05 -8.96
N ASP A 507 -6.92 35.33 -8.60
CA ASP A 507 -6.48 36.38 -9.49
C ASP A 507 -5.06 36.86 -9.12
N ARG A 508 -4.10 36.47 -9.96
CA ARG A 508 -2.68 36.79 -9.76
C ARG A 508 -2.38 38.29 -9.80
N GLU A 509 -3.21 39.05 -10.50
CA GLU A 509 -2.99 40.52 -10.66
C GLU A 509 -3.51 41.31 -9.45
N ASN A 510 -4.47 40.74 -8.71
CA ASN A 510 -5.01 41.34 -7.50
C ASN A 510 -4.19 40.96 -6.26
N ARG A 511 -3.18 41.78 -5.93
CA ARG A 511 -2.26 41.50 -4.81
C ARG A 511 -2.87 41.67 -3.42
N GLU A 512 -3.97 42.43 -3.27
CA GLU A 512 -4.59 42.69 -1.98
C GLU A 512 -5.61 41.59 -1.58
N LYS A 513 -6.37 41.06 -2.55
CA LYS A 513 -7.37 40.04 -2.38
C LYS A 513 -7.31 39.05 -3.56
N PRO A 514 -6.30 38.19 -3.61
CA PRO A 514 -6.10 37.32 -4.78
C PRO A 514 -7.18 36.23 -4.89
N HIS A 515 -7.82 35.81 -3.79
CA HIS A 515 -8.95 34.89 -3.86
C HIS A 515 -10.28 35.60 -3.77
N SER A 516 -11.25 35.10 -4.53
CA SER A 516 -12.68 35.41 -4.39
C SER A 516 -13.48 34.12 -4.33
N CYS A 517 -14.54 34.11 -3.52
CA CYS A 517 -15.40 32.95 -3.33
C CYS A 517 -16.87 33.38 -3.31
N VAL A 518 -17.70 32.65 -4.06
CA VAL A 518 -19.15 32.78 -4.03
C VAL A 518 -19.75 31.41 -3.72
N ILE A 519 -20.69 31.39 -2.79
CA ILE A 519 -21.32 30.15 -2.31
C ILE A 519 -22.83 30.26 -2.54
N GLU A 520 -23.41 29.23 -3.11
CA GLU A 520 -24.82 29.14 -3.36
C GLU A 520 -25.38 27.82 -2.80
N ARG A 521 -26.53 27.91 -2.16
CA ARG A 521 -27.21 26.78 -1.55
C ARG A 521 -28.32 26.31 -2.47
N VAL A 522 -28.32 25.01 -2.79
CA VAL A 522 -29.34 24.38 -3.63
C VAL A 522 -30.05 23.29 -2.83
N GLU A 523 -31.33 23.50 -2.55
CA GLU A 523 -32.18 22.46 -2.00
C GLU A 523 -32.66 21.56 -3.16
N LYS A 524 -32.53 20.24 -3.02
CA LYS A 524 -33.15 19.32 -3.97
C LYS A 524 -34.67 19.41 -3.81
N ALA A 525 -35.38 19.80 -4.85
CA ALA A 525 -36.82 19.81 -4.84
C ALA A 525 -37.36 18.39 -4.48
N GLY A 526 -38.26 18.31 -3.52
CA GLY A 526 -38.95 17.08 -3.20
C GLY A 526 -39.71 16.57 -4.45
N GLU A 527 -40.03 15.28 -4.51
CA GLU A 527 -40.62 14.56 -5.66
C GLU A 527 -41.84 15.20 -6.33
N SER A 528 -42.41 16.27 -5.75
CA SER A 528 -43.57 16.98 -6.32
C SER A 528 -43.22 18.02 -7.42
N GLN A 529 -41.93 18.27 -7.70
CA GLN A 529 -41.50 19.18 -8.79
C GLN A 529 -40.70 18.47 -9.90
N ALA A 530 -40.78 17.15 -10.01
CA ALA A 530 -40.14 16.39 -11.07
C ALA A 530 -40.68 16.73 -12.48
N GLU A 531 -41.85 17.36 -12.59
CA GLU A 531 -42.42 17.80 -13.87
C GLU A 531 -41.83 19.11 -14.42
N GLU A 532 -41.29 20.00 -13.55
CA GLU A 532 -40.66 21.23 -14.03
C GLU A 532 -39.19 21.02 -14.48
N ILE A 533 -38.54 19.96 -14.00
CA ILE A 533 -37.15 19.64 -14.41
C ILE A 533 -37.10 19.00 -15.82
N SER A 534 -38.22 18.50 -16.34
CA SER A 534 -38.31 17.99 -17.71
C SER A 534 -38.23 19.09 -18.79
N LEU A 535 -38.31 20.37 -18.41
CA LEU A 535 -38.14 21.53 -19.31
C LEU A 535 -36.69 21.93 -19.52
N TRP A 536 -35.73 21.27 -18.86
CA TRP A 536 -34.30 21.52 -18.99
C TRP A 536 -33.53 20.36 -19.65
N ASN A 537 -34.20 19.43 -20.28
CA ASN A 537 -33.64 18.40 -21.16
C ASN A 537 -33.33 18.90 -22.56
#